data_621bb28672e27a52447f9f203fd25bf3
#
_entry.id   621bb28672e27a52447f9f203fd25bf3
#
_cell.length_a   1.000
_cell.length_b   1.000
_cell.length_c   1.000
_cell.angle_alpha   90.00
_cell.angle_beta   90.00
_cell.angle_gamma   90.00
#
_symmetry.space_group_name_H-M   'P 1'
#
loop_
_entity.id
_entity.type
_entity.pdbx_description
1 polymer ?
#
loop_
_entity_poly.entity_id
_entity_poly.type
_entity_poly.pdbx_seq_one_letter_code
_entity_poly.pdbx_strand_id
1 'polypeptide(L)'
;MNSLDNIQKNHSNKIISSFFLIILIIGCFTFTDYGISIDEEFQRSSGYYWLSYVLDFTSFNNLATEVQNKYNDINSFTLLSPEIISFYGVIFDLPLALIETLFNIESSRNYFFLRHLINFLIFFISSIFFYKLLLNRFNNFYISFIGTIFYVLSPRIYGSSFYNNKDTLFLSLVTIALYYCFKSLDNLNYKNIIIFSIISAICTSTRIIGIFIPVSFLLIFLMSKTSDKISYKTIYKILFYIILYYFFLVIHWPFLWEAPIKNFIWLITSTDQFLIKMEVMFSGNYFKSNLLPFSYLPTWIIISTPVIHLIFFFLGSFYVFRRILIRFTNIKENNNFSDFWRGNKEKKDFYIFFSFLI
;
A
#
# COMPACT_ATOMS: atom_id res chain seq x y z
N MET A 1 -33.48 -21.18 13.74
CA MET A 1 -32.57 -20.06 13.45
C MET A 1 -31.50 -20.41 12.38
N ASN A 2 -31.04 -21.65 12.30
CA ASN A 2 -29.86 -22.01 11.46
C ASN A 2 -30.08 -22.09 9.93
N SER A 3 -31.29 -22.28 9.40
CA SER A 3 -31.52 -22.43 7.96
C SER A 3 -31.64 -21.09 7.21
N LEU A 4 -32.33 -20.13 7.79
CA LEU A 4 -32.50 -18.78 7.21
C LEU A 4 -31.19 -18.00 7.19
N ASP A 5 -30.39 -18.07 8.26
CA ASP A 5 -29.07 -17.43 8.34
C ASP A 5 -28.10 -18.03 7.29
N ASN A 6 -28.17 -19.33 7.05
CA ASN A 6 -27.35 -20.00 6.02
C ASN A 6 -27.80 -19.61 4.60
N ILE A 7 -29.08 -19.46 4.34
CA ILE A 7 -29.62 -19.03 3.04
C ILE A 7 -29.19 -17.58 2.77
N GLN A 8 -29.35 -16.67 3.74
CA GLN A 8 -28.95 -15.27 3.61
C GLN A 8 -27.43 -15.11 3.41
N LYS A 9 -26.62 -15.88 4.14
CA LYS A 9 -25.16 -15.90 3.98
C LYS A 9 -24.74 -16.41 2.61
N ASN A 10 -25.41 -17.46 2.11
CA ASN A 10 -25.13 -18.02 0.79
C ASN A 10 -25.49 -17.02 -0.33
N HIS A 11 -26.62 -16.32 -0.20
CA HIS A 11 -27.04 -15.28 -1.13
C HIS A 11 -26.04 -14.10 -1.15
N SER A 12 -25.63 -13.61 0.01
CA SER A 12 -24.61 -12.53 0.13
C SER A 12 -23.28 -12.93 -0.49
N ASN A 13 -22.85 -14.17 -0.30
CA ASN A 13 -21.62 -14.69 -0.91
C ASN A 13 -21.72 -14.74 -2.44
N LYS A 14 -22.87 -15.12 -2.99
CA LYS A 14 -23.08 -15.11 -4.44
C LYS A 14 -23.01 -13.69 -5.02
N ILE A 15 -23.66 -12.71 -4.37
CA ILE A 15 -23.65 -11.32 -4.82
C ILE A 15 -22.22 -10.77 -4.87
N ILE A 16 -21.45 -10.94 -3.78
CA ILE A 16 -20.09 -10.39 -3.73
C ILE A 16 -19.15 -11.12 -4.72
N SER A 17 -19.30 -12.43 -4.89
CA SER A 17 -18.51 -13.18 -5.87
C SER A 17 -18.84 -12.77 -7.30
N SER A 18 -20.11 -12.54 -7.63
CA SER A 18 -20.54 -12.04 -8.94
C SER A 18 -20.01 -10.64 -9.19
N PHE A 19 -20.04 -9.74 -8.19
CA PHE A 19 -19.46 -8.40 -8.29
C PHE A 19 -17.98 -8.46 -8.62
N PHE A 20 -17.19 -9.21 -7.87
CA PHE A 20 -15.75 -9.33 -8.14
C PHE A 20 -15.47 -10.00 -9.49
N LEU A 21 -16.26 -10.97 -9.90
CA LEU A 21 -16.12 -11.59 -11.23
C LEU A 21 -16.37 -10.55 -12.35
N ILE A 22 -17.39 -9.72 -12.22
CA ILE A 22 -17.70 -8.66 -13.18
C ILE A 22 -16.55 -7.65 -13.25
N ILE A 23 -16.04 -7.18 -12.10
CA ILE A 23 -14.90 -6.24 -12.06
C ILE A 23 -13.65 -6.84 -12.69
N LEU A 24 -13.36 -8.12 -12.40
CA LEU A 24 -12.22 -8.81 -13.02
C LEU A 24 -12.36 -8.88 -14.55
N ILE A 25 -13.54 -9.27 -15.04
CA ILE A 25 -13.82 -9.36 -16.48
C ILE A 25 -13.66 -7.97 -17.12
N ILE A 26 -14.29 -6.93 -16.57
CA ILE A 26 -14.19 -5.57 -17.11
C ILE A 26 -12.72 -5.14 -17.16
N GLY A 27 -11.97 -5.31 -16.06
CA GLY A 27 -10.57 -4.89 -16.03
C GLY A 27 -9.69 -5.66 -17.03
N CYS A 28 -9.91 -6.97 -17.21
CA CYS A 28 -9.21 -7.76 -18.20
C CYS A 28 -9.57 -7.39 -19.66
N PHE A 29 -10.69 -6.73 -19.91
CA PHE A 29 -11.03 -6.22 -21.23
C PHE A 29 -10.56 -4.78 -21.46
N THR A 30 -10.45 -3.97 -20.39
CA THR A 30 -10.17 -2.53 -20.51
C THR A 30 -8.70 -2.16 -20.26
N PHE A 31 -7.84 -3.08 -19.77
CA PHE A 31 -6.44 -2.76 -19.48
C PHE A 31 -5.64 -2.26 -20.69
N THR A 32 -6.09 -2.58 -21.91
CA THR A 32 -5.47 -2.14 -23.17
C THR A 32 -5.90 -0.74 -23.60
N ASP A 33 -6.92 -0.15 -22.97
CA ASP A 33 -7.50 1.13 -23.37
C ASP A 33 -6.80 2.32 -22.67
N TYR A 34 -5.91 2.03 -21.71
CA TYR A 34 -5.19 3.05 -20.96
C TYR A 34 -3.85 3.38 -21.61
N GLY A 35 -3.52 4.68 -21.64
CA GLY A 35 -2.25 5.18 -22.13
C GLY A 35 -1.13 5.06 -21.09
N ILE A 36 0.10 5.32 -21.52
CA ILE A 36 1.30 5.27 -20.71
C ILE A 36 1.40 6.51 -19.83
N SER A 37 1.67 6.33 -18.54
CA SER A 37 1.95 7.44 -17.62
C SER A 37 3.44 7.83 -17.66
N ILE A 38 3.72 9.07 -17.23
CA ILE A 38 5.09 9.61 -17.22
C ILE A 38 6.05 8.80 -16.34
N ASP A 39 5.53 8.15 -15.30
CA ASP A 39 6.34 7.39 -14.34
C ASP A 39 6.67 5.96 -14.81
N GLU A 40 5.95 5.43 -15.80
CA GLU A 40 6.09 4.01 -16.18
C GLU A 40 7.44 3.68 -16.82
N GLU A 41 7.99 4.55 -17.66
CA GLU A 41 9.34 4.37 -18.22
C GLU A 41 10.41 4.46 -17.13
N PHE A 42 10.26 5.40 -16.19
CA PHE A 42 11.13 5.49 -15.03
C PHE A 42 11.14 4.17 -14.24
N GLN A 43 9.98 3.65 -13.95
CA GLN A 43 9.84 2.41 -13.17
C GLN A 43 10.39 1.22 -13.95
N ARG A 44 10.16 1.17 -15.27
CA ARG A 44 10.72 0.12 -16.12
C ARG A 44 12.24 0.16 -16.13
N SER A 45 12.85 1.33 -16.29
CA SER A 45 14.30 1.53 -16.22
C SER A 45 14.85 1.07 -14.87
N SER A 46 14.20 1.43 -13.76
CA SER A 46 14.55 0.97 -12.41
C SER A 46 14.52 -0.56 -12.29
N GLY A 47 13.51 -1.22 -12.87
CA GLY A 47 13.41 -2.67 -12.89
C GLY A 47 14.60 -3.34 -13.57
N TYR A 48 15.01 -2.84 -14.74
CA TYR A 48 16.18 -3.35 -15.49
C TYR A 48 17.49 -3.08 -14.77
N TYR A 49 17.67 -1.90 -14.18
CA TYR A 49 18.84 -1.58 -13.37
C TYR A 49 19.06 -2.57 -12.22
N TRP A 50 18.02 -2.78 -11.42
CA TRP A 50 18.11 -3.68 -10.29
C TRP A 50 18.16 -5.16 -10.68
N LEU A 51 17.55 -5.54 -11.80
CA LEU A 51 17.68 -6.89 -12.33
C LEU A 51 19.13 -7.15 -12.77
N SER A 52 19.76 -6.19 -13.47
CA SER A 52 21.18 -6.28 -13.83
C SER A 52 22.05 -6.44 -12.57
N TYR A 53 21.85 -5.58 -11.56
CA TYR A 53 22.58 -5.65 -10.29
C TYR A 53 22.42 -7.01 -9.59
N VAL A 54 21.21 -7.57 -9.56
CA VAL A 54 20.97 -8.89 -8.95
C VAL A 54 21.62 -10.02 -9.75
N LEU A 55 21.61 -9.93 -11.07
CA LEU A 55 22.22 -10.93 -11.94
C LEU A 55 23.74 -10.98 -11.82
N ASP A 56 24.40 -9.86 -11.47
CA ASP A 56 25.86 -9.82 -11.22
C ASP A 56 26.31 -10.74 -10.08
N PHE A 57 25.41 -11.12 -9.16
CA PHE A 57 25.67 -12.11 -8.11
C PHE A 57 25.40 -13.56 -8.56
N THR A 58 25.03 -13.77 -9.83
CA THR A 58 24.68 -15.09 -10.37
C THR A 58 25.63 -15.51 -11.47
N SER A 59 25.56 -16.77 -11.87
CA SER A 59 26.35 -17.31 -12.99
C SER A 59 25.64 -17.16 -14.36
N PHE A 60 24.52 -16.42 -14.45
CA PHE A 60 23.73 -16.26 -15.67
C PHE A 60 24.28 -15.13 -16.57
N ASN A 61 25.56 -15.24 -16.99
CA ASN A 61 26.27 -14.18 -17.74
C ASN A 61 25.56 -13.72 -19.01
N ASN A 62 24.97 -14.63 -19.79
CA ASN A 62 24.28 -14.27 -21.03
C ASN A 62 23.05 -13.40 -20.75
N LEU A 63 22.25 -13.78 -19.73
CA LEU A 63 21.08 -13.03 -19.31
C LEU A 63 21.48 -11.66 -18.73
N ALA A 64 22.54 -11.62 -17.91
CA ALA A 64 23.07 -10.38 -17.36
C ALA A 64 23.48 -9.40 -18.43
N THR A 65 24.20 -9.86 -19.48
CA THR A 65 24.59 -9.02 -20.60
C THR A 65 23.38 -8.50 -21.39
N GLU A 66 22.38 -9.32 -21.64
CA GLU A 66 21.16 -8.92 -22.32
C GLU A 66 20.39 -7.86 -21.52
N VAL A 67 20.21 -8.08 -20.23
CA VAL A 67 19.55 -7.14 -19.32
C VAL A 67 20.29 -5.82 -19.24
N GLN A 68 21.63 -5.86 -19.16
CA GLN A 68 22.44 -4.65 -19.14
C GLN A 68 22.33 -3.84 -20.44
N ASN A 69 22.29 -4.50 -21.59
CA ASN A 69 22.09 -3.81 -22.88
C ASN A 69 20.71 -3.15 -22.92
N LYS A 70 19.65 -3.85 -22.54
CA LYS A 70 18.30 -3.29 -22.46
C LYS A 70 18.22 -2.10 -21.48
N TYR A 71 18.90 -2.19 -20.32
CA TYR A 71 18.98 -1.06 -19.39
C TYR A 71 19.65 0.15 -20.04
N ASN A 72 20.78 -0.03 -20.70
CA ASN A 72 21.53 1.06 -21.34
C ASN A 72 20.68 1.74 -22.44
N ASP A 73 19.96 0.97 -23.24
CA ASP A 73 19.05 1.49 -24.26
C ASP A 73 17.94 2.36 -23.63
N ILE A 74 17.26 1.86 -22.60
CA ILE A 74 16.20 2.60 -21.90
C ILE A 74 16.77 3.85 -21.21
N ASN A 75 17.90 3.72 -20.52
CA ASN A 75 18.49 4.83 -19.76
C ASN A 75 19.06 5.93 -20.65
N SER A 76 19.35 5.65 -21.91
CA SER A 76 19.74 6.66 -22.89
C SER A 76 18.66 7.74 -23.08
N PHE A 77 17.40 7.40 -22.85
CA PHE A 77 16.25 8.31 -22.92
C PHE A 77 15.86 8.90 -21.55
N THR A 78 15.99 8.12 -20.47
CA THR A 78 15.51 8.52 -19.14
C THR A 78 16.55 9.29 -18.32
N LEU A 79 17.85 9.11 -18.60
CA LEU A 79 19.01 9.77 -17.94
C LEU A 79 18.92 9.72 -16.39
N LEU A 80 18.50 8.60 -15.85
CA LEU A 80 18.28 8.45 -14.41
C LEU A 80 19.59 8.11 -13.69
N SER A 81 19.83 8.81 -12.58
CA SER A 81 20.93 8.46 -11.71
C SER A 81 20.58 7.27 -10.80
N PRO A 82 21.54 6.40 -10.46
CA PRO A 82 21.34 5.30 -9.51
C PRO A 82 20.79 5.77 -8.14
N GLU A 83 21.13 6.99 -7.73
CA GLU A 83 20.64 7.58 -6.49
C GLU A 83 19.13 7.76 -6.47
N ILE A 84 18.53 8.25 -7.58
CA ILE A 84 17.09 8.42 -7.70
C ILE A 84 16.38 7.06 -7.72
N ILE A 85 16.95 6.09 -8.45
CA ILE A 85 16.43 4.73 -8.55
C ILE A 85 16.41 4.04 -7.18
N SER A 86 17.38 4.34 -6.31
CA SER A 86 17.55 3.72 -4.99
C SER A 86 16.42 4.04 -4.00
N PHE A 87 15.67 5.13 -4.20
CA PHE A 87 14.54 5.50 -3.32
C PHE A 87 13.35 4.54 -3.38
N TYR A 88 13.30 3.64 -4.35
CA TYR A 88 12.18 2.73 -4.56
C TYR A 88 12.64 1.29 -4.55
N GLY A 89 11.90 0.43 -3.84
CA GLY A 89 12.10 -1.01 -3.90
C GLY A 89 11.53 -1.59 -5.19
N VAL A 90 11.97 -2.78 -5.51
CA VAL A 90 11.87 -3.38 -6.86
C VAL A 90 10.86 -4.50 -6.99
N ILE A 91 10.00 -4.69 -5.99
CA ILE A 91 9.09 -5.85 -5.92
C ILE A 91 8.14 -5.96 -7.11
N PHE A 92 7.82 -4.85 -7.78
CA PHE A 92 6.97 -4.81 -8.96
C PHE A 92 7.81 -4.81 -10.25
N ASP A 93 8.80 -3.93 -10.33
CA ASP A 93 9.48 -3.63 -11.58
C ASP A 93 10.53 -4.66 -11.97
N LEU A 94 11.28 -5.22 -11.00
CA LEU A 94 12.29 -6.24 -11.27
C LEU A 94 11.69 -7.56 -11.81
N PRO A 95 10.63 -8.13 -11.21
CA PRO A 95 10.00 -9.33 -11.77
C PRO A 95 9.44 -9.10 -13.18
N LEU A 96 8.91 -7.91 -13.45
CA LEU A 96 8.38 -7.58 -14.78
C LEU A 96 9.50 -7.43 -15.79
N ALA A 97 10.63 -6.79 -15.44
CA ALA A 97 11.81 -6.73 -16.31
C ALA A 97 12.35 -8.14 -16.62
N LEU A 98 12.33 -9.05 -15.64
CA LEU A 98 12.70 -10.46 -15.84
C LEU A 98 11.73 -11.15 -16.81
N ILE A 99 10.42 -10.99 -16.64
CA ILE A 99 9.41 -11.55 -17.54
C ILE A 99 9.57 -10.97 -18.94
N GLU A 100 9.74 -9.65 -19.10
CA GLU A 100 9.97 -9.00 -20.38
C GLU A 100 11.17 -9.60 -21.12
N THR A 101 12.26 -9.86 -20.39
CA THR A 101 13.47 -10.47 -20.97
C THR A 101 13.28 -11.93 -21.31
N LEU A 102 12.76 -12.76 -20.39
CA LEU A 102 12.58 -14.19 -20.62
C LEU A 102 11.62 -14.54 -21.75
N PHE A 103 10.61 -13.69 -21.98
CA PHE A 103 9.62 -13.87 -23.06
C PHE A 103 9.89 -13.02 -24.30
N ASN A 104 11.05 -12.34 -24.36
CA ASN A 104 11.44 -11.46 -25.48
C ASN A 104 10.34 -10.46 -25.87
N ILE A 105 9.76 -9.78 -24.87
CA ILE A 105 8.72 -8.78 -25.13
C ILE A 105 9.39 -7.46 -25.55
N GLU A 106 9.56 -7.25 -26.86
CA GLU A 106 10.24 -6.08 -27.41
C GLU A 106 9.30 -4.91 -27.73
N SER A 107 8.04 -5.22 -28.06
CA SER A 107 7.06 -4.20 -28.41
C SER A 107 6.66 -3.36 -27.21
N SER A 108 6.79 -2.02 -27.33
CA SER A 108 6.38 -1.08 -26.28
C SER A 108 4.93 -1.28 -25.85
N ARG A 109 4.05 -1.52 -26.79
CA ARG A 109 2.65 -1.85 -26.53
C ARG A 109 2.50 -3.05 -25.58
N ASN A 110 3.23 -4.13 -25.84
CA ASN A 110 3.06 -5.38 -25.11
C ASN A 110 3.63 -5.32 -23.70
N TYR A 111 4.80 -4.68 -23.50
CA TYR A 111 5.35 -4.60 -22.15
C TYR A 111 4.58 -3.61 -21.25
N PHE A 112 3.99 -2.53 -21.79
CA PHE A 112 3.08 -1.70 -21.01
C PHE A 112 1.77 -2.40 -20.71
N PHE A 113 1.19 -3.12 -21.65
CA PHE A 113 -0.02 -3.91 -21.37
C PHE A 113 0.20 -4.97 -20.29
N LEU A 114 1.35 -5.62 -20.28
CA LEU A 114 1.71 -6.53 -19.18
C LEU A 114 1.72 -5.81 -17.84
N ARG A 115 2.34 -4.63 -17.75
CA ARG A 115 2.40 -3.81 -16.54
C ARG A 115 1.03 -3.35 -16.10
N HIS A 116 0.19 -2.88 -17.03
CA HIS A 116 -1.19 -2.48 -16.75
C HIS A 116 -2.01 -3.66 -16.18
N LEU A 117 -1.93 -4.82 -16.81
CA LEU A 117 -2.66 -5.99 -16.35
C LEU A 117 -2.24 -6.41 -14.93
N ILE A 118 -0.94 -6.50 -14.68
CA ILE A 118 -0.42 -6.91 -13.36
C ILE A 118 -0.78 -5.89 -12.27
N ASN A 119 -0.65 -4.58 -12.56
CA ASN A 119 -1.05 -3.54 -11.62
C ASN A 119 -2.55 -3.62 -11.27
N PHE A 120 -3.41 -3.79 -12.29
CA PHE A 120 -4.84 -4.01 -12.08
C PHE A 120 -5.13 -5.27 -11.26
N LEU A 121 -4.44 -6.38 -11.51
CA LEU A 121 -4.65 -7.63 -10.75
C LEU A 121 -4.27 -7.45 -9.27
N ILE A 122 -3.21 -6.71 -8.96
CA ILE A 122 -2.85 -6.40 -7.57
C ILE A 122 -3.92 -5.52 -6.91
N PHE A 123 -4.42 -4.51 -7.62
CA PHE A 123 -5.53 -3.69 -7.15
C PHE A 123 -6.80 -4.53 -6.95
N PHE A 124 -7.13 -5.40 -7.87
CA PHE A 124 -8.26 -6.33 -7.76
C PHE A 124 -8.15 -7.22 -6.52
N ILE A 125 -6.98 -7.80 -6.26
CA ILE A 125 -6.73 -8.58 -5.04
C ILE A 125 -6.93 -7.69 -3.81
N SER A 126 -6.40 -6.47 -3.81
CA SER A 126 -6.55 -5.53 -2.69
C SER A 126 -8.01 -5.20 -2.40
N SER A 127 -8.85 -5.10 -3.42
CA SER A 127 -10.28 -4.82 -3.27
C SER A 127 -11.03 -5.96 -2.54
N ILE A 128 -10.60 -7.20 -2.75
CA ILE A 128 -11.11 -8.36 -1.98
C ILE A 128 -10.70 -8.24 -0.51
N PHE A 129 -9.47 -7.82 -0.22
CA PHE A 129 -9.02 -7.60 1.15
C PHE A 129 -9.71 -6.40 1.79
N PHE A 130 -10.01 -5.35 1.03
CA PHE A 130 -10.80 -4.22 1.51
C PHE A 130 -12.21 -4.65 1.94
N TYR A 131 -12.89 -5.45 1.13
CA TYR A 131 -14.18 -6.05 1.52
C TYR A 131 -14.08 -6.85 2.82
N LYS A 132 -13.05 -7.72 2.94
CA LYS A 132 -12.82 -8.50 4.17
C LYS A 132 -12.53 -7.63 5.37
N LEU A 133 -11.81 -6.52 5.19
CA LEU A 133 -11.51 -5.52 6.21
C LEU A 133 -12.80 -4.89 6.74
N LEU A 134 -13.66 -4.40 5.84
CA LEU A 134 -14.97 -3.83 6.18
C LEU A 134 -15.88 -4.84 6.85
N LEU A 135 -15.94 -6.07 6.33
CA LEU A 135 -16.75 -7.13 6.92
C LEU A 135 -16.31 -7.48 8.35
N ASN A 136 -15.00 -7.56 8.58
CA ASN A 136 -14.46 -7.75 9.92
C ASN A 136 -14.80 -6.58 10.86
N ARG A 137 -14.79 -5.35 10.34
CA ARG A 137 -15.09 -4.15 11.13
C ARG A 137 -16.57 -4.00 11.46
N PHE A 138 -17.44 -4.11 10.47
CA PHE A 138 -18.87 -3.79 10.60
C PHE A 138 -19.75 -5.02 10.85
N ASN A 139 -19.24 -6.22 10.53
CA ASN A 139 -20.01 -7.47 10.58
C ASN A 139 -21.37 -7.36 9.88
N ASN A 140 -21.44 -6.58 8.81
CA ASN A 140 -22.64 -6.32 8.02
C ASN A 140 -22.29 -6.37 6.54
N PHE A 141 -22.98 -7.24 5.80
CA PHE A 141 -22.77 -7.43 4.37
C PHE A 141 -23.00 -6.15 3.56
N TYR A 142 -24.13 -5.47 3.79
CA TYR A 142 -24.52 -4.31 2.98
C TYR A 142 -23.54 -3.15 3.13
N ILE A 143 -23.14 -2.82 4.36
CA ILE A 143 -22.15 -1.77 4.63
C ILE A 143 -20.81 -2.13 3.97
N SER A 144 -20.39 -3.38 4.11
CA SER A 144 -19.12 -3.84 3.54
C SER A 144 -19.16 -3.84 2.01
N PHE A 145 -20.28 -4.24 1.42
CA PHE A 145 -20.45 -4.25 -0.02
C PHE A 145 -20.49 -2.84 -0.61
N ILE A 146 -21.28 -1.94 -0.03
CA ILE A 146 -21.36 -0.52 -0.46
C ILE A 146 -19.98 0.15 -0.33
N GLY A 147 -19.28 -0.03 0.80
CA GLY A 147 -17.94 0.52 0.97
C GLY A 147 -16.95 -0.01 -0.08
N THR A 148 -17.06 -1.29 -0.45
CA THR A 148 -16.22 -1.88 -1.50
C THR A 148 -16.55 -1.30 -2.88
N ILE A 149 -17.82 -1.08 -3.18
CA ILE A 149 -18.25 -0.38 -4.40
C ILE A 149 -17.63 1.01 -4.47
N PHE A 150 -17.67 1.80 -3.40
CA PHE A 150 -17.04 3.12 -3.37
C PHE A 150 -15.53 3.07 -3.60
N TYR A 151 -14.84 2.07 -3.04
CA TYR A 151 -13.40 1.90 -3.26
C TYR A 151 -13.09 1.54 -4.70
N VAL A 152 -13.77 0.52 -5.25
CA VAL A 152 -13.48 0.00 -6.59
C VAL A 152 -13.95 0.94 -7.69
N LEU A 153 -15.13 1.55 -7.55
CA LEU A 153 -15.72 2.40 -8.59
C LEU A 153 -15.36 3.89 -8.42
N SER A 154 -14.41 4.24 -7.53
CA SER A 154 -13.81 5.58 -7.55
C SER A 154 -13.10 5.81 -8.88
N PRO A 155 -13.51 6.77 -9.73
CA PRO A 155 -12.99 6.88 -11.10
C PRO A 155 -11.47 7.07 -11.13
N ARG A 156 -10.93 7.88 -10.21
CA ARG A 156 -9.50 8.13 -10.11
C ARG A 156 -8.74 6.87 -9.68
N ILE A 157 -9.25 6.14 -8.67
CA ILE A 157 -8.58 4.93 -8.18
C ILE A 157 -8.64 3.83 -9.25
N TYR A 158 -9.81 3.61 -9.84
CA TYR A 158 -10.00 2.60 -10.87
C TYR A 158 -9.15 2.87 -12.11
N GLY A 159 -9.19 4.09 -12.66
CA GLY A 159 -8.35 4.47 -13.80
C GLY A 159 -6.86 4.31 -13.49
N SER A 160 -6.40 4.85 -12.35
CA SER A 160 -5.00 4.74 -11.92
C SER A 160 -4.55 3.30 -11.67
N SER A 161 -5.48 2.36 -11.42
CA SER A 161 -5.13 0.96 -11.16
C SER A 161 -4.51 0.24 -12.37
N PHE A 162 -4.58 0.81 -13.55
CA PHE A 162 -3.91 0.27 -14.73
C PHE A 162 -2.51 0.83 -14.91
N TYR A 163 -2.34 2.13 -14.99
CA TYR A 163 -1.09 2.79 -15.39
C TYR A 163 -0.25 3.37 -14.23
N ASN A 164 -0.82 3.55 -13.03
CA ASN A 164 -0.05 4.07 -11.90
C ASN A 164 0.47 2.91 -11.04
N ASN A 165 1.57 2.33 -11.48
CA ASN A 165 2.25 1.20 -10.81
C ASN A 165 3.03 1.60 -9.54
N LYS A 166 2.90 2.84 -9.08
CA LYS A 166 3.54 3.36 -7.88
C LYS A 166 2.52 3.67 -6.78
N ASP A 167 1.61 4.61 -7.03
CA ASP A 167 0.65 5.05 -6.01
C ASP A 167 -0.48 4.04 -5.80
N THR A 168 -1.03 3.49 -6.90
CA THR A 168 -2.09 2.48 -6.79
C THR A 168 -1.55 1.16 -6.28
N LEU A 169 -0.32 0.78 -6.65
CA LEU A 169 0.36 -0.35 -6.06
C LEU A 169 0.51 -0.17 -4.55
N PHE A 170 1.01 0.99 -4.11
CA PHE A 170 1.17 1.31 -2.69
C PHE A 170 -0.18 1.28 -1.94
N LEU A 171 -1.22 1.92 -2.48
CA LEU A 171 -2.59 1.88 -1.93
C LEU A 171 -3.09 0.44 -1.77
N SER A 172 -2.85 -0.40 -2.76
CA SER A 172 -3.25 -1.81 -2.77
C SER A 172 -2.53 -2.59 -1.66
N LEU A 173 -1.23 -2.41 -1.55
CA LEU A 173 -0.40 -3.06 -0.53
C LEU A 173 -0.76 -2.58 0.88
N VAL A 174 -0.98 -1.28 1.08
CA VAL A 174 -1.45 -0.71 2.36
C VAL A 174 -2.79 -1.33 2.76
N THR A 175 -3.72 -1.46 1.83
CA THR A 175 -5.04 -2.07 2.09
C THR A 175 -4.89 -3.52 2.58
N ILE A 176 -4.04 -4.32 1.94
CA ILE A 176 -3.76 -5.70 2.36
C ILE A 176 -3.03 -5.71 3.70
N ALA A 177 -2.05 -4.81 3.91
CA ALA A 177 -1.32 -4.68 5.16
C ALA A 177 -2.23 -4.34 6.34
N LEU A 178 -3.19 -3.42 6.16
CA LEU A 178 -4.17 -3.07 7.18
C LEU A 178 -5.05 -4.27 7.58
N TYR A 179 -5.48 -5.08 6.60
CA TYR A 179 -6.22 -6.30 6.92
C TYR A 179 -5.42 -7.25 7.81
N TYR A 180 -4.15 -7.51 7.48
CA TYR A 180 -3.30 -8.40 8.28
C TYR A 180 -2.85 -7.76 9.58
N CYS A 181 -2.70 -6.44 9.64
CA CYS A 181 -2.48 -5.70 10.88
C CYS A 181 -3.63 -5.95 11.88
N PHE A 182 -4.87 -5.74 11.46
CA PHE A 182 -6.03 -5.98 12.33
C PHE A 182 -6.14 -7.44 12.75
N LYS A 183 -5.89 -8.34 11.82
CA LYS A 183 -5.88 -9.76 12.11
C LYS A 183 -4.80 -10.15 13.11
N SER A 184 -3.65 -9.48 13.07
CA SER A 184 -2.55 -9.67 14.03
C SER A 184 -2.85 -9.04 15.38
N LEU A 185 -3.53 -7.90 15.41
CA LEU A 185 -4.01 -7.28 16.66
C LEU A 185 -5.09 -8.13 17.36
N ASP A 186 -5.97 -8.79 16.58
CA ASP A 186 -7.00 -9.68 17.12
C ASP A 186 -6.40 -11.00 17.61
N ASN A 187 -5.49 -11.58 16.85
CA ASN A 187 -4.84 -12.85 17.15
C ASN A 187 -3.38 -12.86 16.67
N LEU A 188 -2.48 -12.68 17.62
CA LEU A 188 -1.03 -12.65 17.40
C LEU A 188 -0.48 -14.08 17.26
N ASN A 189 -0.84 -14.77 16.17
CA ASN A 189 -0.27 -16.06 15.80
C ASN A 189 0.86 -15.94 14.79
N TYR A 190 1.75 -16.92 14.72
CA TYR A 190 2.94 -16.89 13.83
C TYR A 190 2.57 -16.71 12.35
N LYS A 191 1.50 -17.34 11.86
CA LYS A 191 1.05 -17.19 10.49
C LYS A 191 0.70 -15.75 10.14
N ASN A 192 -0.09 -15.07 10.99
CA ASN A 192 -0.46 -13.69 10.77
C ASN A 192 0.77 -12.77 10.84
N ILE A 193 1.69 -13.03 11.78
CA ILE A 193 2.93 -12.28 11.95
C ILE A 193 3.80 -12.38 10.70
N ILE A 194 4.03 -13.57 10.17
CA ILE A 194 4.86 -13.77 8.96
C ILE A 194 4.26 -13.02 7.78
N ILE A 195 2.97 -13.21 7.50
CA ILE A 195 2.31 -12.56 6.36
C ILE A 195 2.33 -11.04 6.53
N PHE A 196 2.04 -10.55 7.75
CA PHE A 196 2.05 -9.12 8.02
C PHE A 196 3.45 -8.51 7.90
N SER A 197 4.50 -9.22 8.35
CA SER A 197 5.90 -8.79 8.20
C SER A 197 6.28 -8.64 6.73
N ILE A 198 5.94 -9.62 5.89
CA ILE A 198 6.21 -9.59 4.45
C ILE A 198 5.52 -8.38 3.81
N ILE A 199 4.22 -8.22 4.04
CA ILE A 199 3.44 -7.16 3.39
C ILE A 199 3.88 -5.78 3.88
N SER A 200 4.16 -5.62 5.18
CA SER A 200 4.68 -4.35 5.73
C SER A 200 6.04 -3.99 5.13
N ALA A 201 6.92 -4.99 4.94
CA ALA A 201 8.21 -4.80 4.30
C ALA A 201 8.07 -4.36 2.83
N ILE A 202 7.17 -5.02 2.08
CA ILE A 202 6.86 -4.64 0.69
C ILE A 202 6.27 -3.23 0.63
N CYS A 203 5.36 -2.86 1.53
CA CYS A 203 4.83 -1.49 1.59
C CYS A 203 5.95 -0.46 1.80
N THR A 204 6.86 -0.72 2.75
CA THR A 204 7.97 0.20 3.05
C THR A 204 8.95 0.29 1.89
N SER A 205 9.24 -0.82 1.20
CA SER A 205 10.11 -0.80 0.01
C SER A 205 9.46 -0.10 -1.18
N THR A 206 8.15 -0.24 -1.38
CA THR A 206 7.44 0.45 -2.47
C THR A 206 7.47 1.97 -2.27
N ARG A 207 7.24 2.44 -1.04
CA ARG A 207 7.39 3.84 -0.62
C ARG A 207 7.85 3.88 0.83
N ILE A 208 8.90 4.62 1.11
CA ILE A 208 9.48 4.72 2.47
C ILE A 208 8.44 5.11 3.54
N ILE A 209 7.42 5.88 3.15
CA ILE A 209 6.29 6.24 4.03
C ILE A 209 5.53 5.00 4.56
N GLY A 210 5.62 3.85 3.89
CA GLY A 210 5.06 2.58 4.35
C GLY A 210 5.59 2.11 5.72
N ILE A 211 6.70 2.69 6.22
CA ILE A 211 7.23 2.46 7.58
C ILE A 211 6.21 2.82 8.67
N PHE A 212 5.26 3.71 8.37
CA PHE A 212 4.20 4.05 9.32
C PHE A 212 3.29 2.86 9.67
N ILE A 213 3.18 1.85 8.80
CA ILE A 213 2.37 0.65 9.07
C ILE A 213 2.93 -0.15 10.25
N PRO A 214 4.20 -0.63 10.22
CA PRO A 214 4.78 -1.33 11.37
C PRO A 214 4.88 -0.44 12.61
N VAL A 215 5.22 0.84 12.48
CA VAL A 215 5.29 1.78 13.60
C VAL A 215 3.93 1.94 14.27
N SER A 216 2.87 2.19 13.49
CA SER A 216 1.52 2.31 14.02
C SER A 216 1.04 1.01 14.68
N PHE A 217 1.33 -0.14 14.08
CA PHE A 217 1.02 -1.44 14.70
C PHE A 217 1.66 -1.58 16.09
N LEU A 218 2.96 -1.27 16.21
CA LEU A 218 3.68 -1.35 17.48
C LEU A 218 3.11 -0.37 18.51
N LEU A 219 2.84 0.87 18.12
CA LEU A 219 2.24 1.88 19.01
C LEU A 219 0.86 1.43 19.53
N ILE A 220 -0.03 0.98 18.65
CA ILE A 220 -1.36 0.52 19.04
C ILE A 220 -1.27 -0.73 19.89
N PHE A 221 -0.37 -1.64 19.57
CA PHE A 221 -0.13 -2.82 20.39
C PHE A 221 0.31 -2.45 21.80
N LEU A 222 1.28 -1.56 21.97
CA LEU A 222 1.76 -1.08 23.26
C LEU A 222 0.63 -0.38 24.04
N MET A 223 -0.10 0.55 23.41
CA MET A 223 -1.23 1.24 24.03
C MET A 223 -2.37 0.28 24.44
N SER A 224 -2.53 -0.84 23.74
CA SER A 224 -3.57 -1.81 24.05
C SER A 224 -3.27 -2.68 25.25
N LYS A 225 -2.03 -2.72 25.72
CA LYS A 225 -1.53 -3.61 26.76
C LYS A 225 -1.10 -2.89 28.04
N THR A 226 -1.39 -1.59 28.15
CA THR A 226 -1.00 -0.79 29.32
C THR A 226 -1.58 -1.27 30.65
N SER A 227 -2.70 -2.01 30.64
CA SER A 227 -3.34 -2.52 31.85
C SER A 227 -2.98 -3.97 32.20
N ASP A 228 -2.55 -4.77 31.23
CA ASP A 228 -2.23 -6.17 31.45
C ASP A 228 -0.72 -6.39 31.39
N LYS A 229 -0.18 -7.22 32.31
CA LYS A 229 1.22 -7.65 32.21
C LYS A 229 1.44 -8.35 30.87
N ILE A 230 2.32 -7.78 30.05
CA ILE A 230 2.67 -8.37 28.76
C ILE A 230 3.38 -9.70 29.01
N SER A 231 2.80 -10.79 28.49
CA SER A 231 3.42 -12.12 28.61
C SER A 231 4.73 -12.16 27.82
N TYR A 232 5.74 -12.85 28.33
CA TYR A 232 6.99 -13.10 27.61
C TYR A 232 6.76 -13.67 26.20
N LYS A 233 5.80 -14.59 26.05
CA LYS A 233 5.42 -15.15 24.75
C LYS A 233 4.97 -14.07 23.75
N THR A 234 4.33 -13.03 24.24
CA THR A 234 3.88 -11.91 23.41
C THR A 234 5.05 -11.03 23.00
N ILE A 235 6.00 -10.77 23.90
CA ILE A 235 7.23 -10.01 23.59
C ILE A 235 8.04 -10.74 22.52
N TYR A 236 8.24 -12.06 22.64
CA TYR A 236 8.92 -12.85 21.62
C TYR A 236 8.26 -12.76 20.23
N LYS A 237 6.93 -12.76 20.19
CA LYS A 237 6.20 -12.62 18.92
C LYS A 237 6.37 -11.25 18.29
N ILE A 238 6.43 -10.19 19.08
CA ILE A 238 6.71 -8.83 18.57
C ILE A 238 8.14 -8.70 18.09
N LEU A 239 9.11 -9.21 18.86
CA LEU A 239 10.51 -9.25 18.39
C LEU A 239 10.66 -10.05 17.10
N PHE A 240 9.98 -11.19 17.00
CA PHE A 240 9.94 -12.00 15.79
C PHE A 240 9.34 -11.23 14.60
N TYR A 241 8.26 -10.45 14.83
CA TYR A 241 7.72 -9.55 13.80
C TYR A 241 8.76 -8.54 13.31
N ILE A 242 9.44 -7.85 14.22
CA ILE A 242 10.42 -6.80 13.88
C ILE A 242 11.58 -7.40 13.08
N ILE A 243 12.11 -8.55 13.53
CA ILE A 243 13.21 -9.24 12.86
C ILE A 243 12.80 -9.67 11.44
N LEU A 244 11.63 -10.30 11.30
CA LEU A 244 11.13 -10.71 9.99
C LEU A 244 10.82 -9.54 9.08
N TYR A 245 10.22 -8.47 9.61
CA TYR A 245 9.96 -7.26 8.83
C TYR A 245 11.25 -6.70 8.24
N TYR A 246 12.29 -6.54 9.07
CA TYR A 246 13.55 -6.00 8.60
C TYR A 246 14.28 -6.95 7.63
N PHE A 247 14.23 -8.25 7.89
CA PHE A 247 14.78 -9.27 7.02
C PHE A 247 14.14 -9.23 5.62
N PHE A 248 12.81 -9.21 5.56
CA PHE A 248 12.11 -9.12 4.28
C PHE A 248 12.32 -7.76 3.60
N LEU A 249 12.42 -6.67 4.35
CA LEU A 249 12.72 -5.36 3.80
C LEU A 249 14.06 -5.36 3.05
N VAL A 250 15.09 -5.93 3.66
CA VAL A 250 16.43 -6.03 3.02
C VAL A 250 16.37 -6.91 1.78
N ILE A 251 15.69 -8.07 1.83
CA ILE A 251 15.57 -8.96 0.66
C ILE A 251 14.90 -8.26 -0.54
N HIS A 252 13.80 -7.52 -0.29
CA HIS A 252 13.04 -6.88 -1.36
C HIS A 252 13.65 -5.58 -1.88
N TRP A 253 14.75 -5.11 -1.28
CA TRP A 253 15.33 -3.83 -1.62
C TRP A 253 16.86 -3.95 -1.81
N PRO A 254 17.34 -4.27 -3.01
CA PRO A 254 18.74 -4.53 -3.26
C PRO A 254 19.70 -3.41 -2.86
N PHE A 255 19.22 -2.15 -2.90
CA PHE A 255 19.98 -1.00 -2.37
C PHE A 255 20.45 -1.18 -0.91
N LEU A 256 19.72 -1.96 -0.12
CA LEU A 256 20.08 -2.25 1.27
C LEU A 256 21.15 -3.33 1.41
N TRP A 257 21.49 -4.09 0.36
CA TRP A 257 22.38 -5.27 0.47
C TRP A 257 23.80 -4.90 0.86
N GLU A 258 24.35 -3.79 0.35
CA GLU A 258 25.71 -3.36 0.65
C GLU A 258 25.89 -2.89 2.10
N ALA A 259 24.95 -2.07 2.59
CA ALA A 259 25.03 -1.50 3.94
C ALA A 259 23.60 -1.33 4.53
N PRO A 260 22.96 -2.42 5.02
CA PRO A 260 21.54 -2.45 5.34
C PRO A 260 21.08 -1.30 6.27
N ILE A 261 21.79 -1.08 7.37
CA ILE A 261 21.42 -0.06 8.36
C ILE A 261 21.74 1.34 7.85
N LYS A 262 22.94 1.54 7.30
CA LYS A 262 23.38 2.87 6.81
C LYS A 262 22.50 3.36 5.68
N ASN A 263 22.24 2.49 4.69
CA ASN A 263 21.43 2.84 3.53
C ASN A 263 19.95 3.07 3.92
N PHE A 264 19.44 2.31 4.88
CA PHE A 264 18.08 2.54 5.38
C PHE A 264 17.93 3.89 6.12
N ILE A 265 18.92 4.25 6.96
CA ILE A 265 18.94 5.56 7.60
C ILE A 265 19.04 6.68 6.55
N TRP A 266 19.90 6.50 5.55
CA TRP A 266 20.03 7.46 4.45
C TRP A 266 18.70 7.65 3.70
N LEU A 267 17.96 6.59 3.39
CA LEU A 267 16.65 6.68 2.75
C LEU A 267 15.66 7.52 3.57
N ILE A 268 15.62 7.36 4.89
CA ILE A 268 14.73 8.12 5.76
C ILE A 268 15.14 9.60 5.83
N THR A 269 16.44 9.88 5.93
CA THR A 269 16.95 11.24 6.15
C THR A 269 17.07 12.06 4.86
N SER A 270 17.09 11.42 3.70
CA SER A 270 17.25 12.08 2.39
C SER A 270 15.93 12.27 1.62
N THR A 271 14.80 11.93 2.21
CA THR A 271 13.48 12.08 1.57
C THR A 271 13.09 13.52 1.25
N ASP A 272 13.57 14.48 2.04
CA ASP A 272 13.38 15.92 1.84
C ASP A 272 14.29 16.50 0.74
N GLN A 273 15.36 15.80 0.39
CA GLN A 273 16.32 16.18 -0.63
C GLN A 273 16.03 15.55 -2.00
N PHE A 274 14.76 15.16 -2.23
CA PHE A 274 14.41 14.54 -3.51
C PHE A 274 14.92 15.36 -4.69
N LEU A 275 15.79 14.75 -5.50
CA LEU A 275 16.70 15.44 -6.43
C LEU A 275 15.99 16.07 -7.63
N ILE A 276 14.75 15.67 -7.93
CA ILE A 276 14.00 16.20 -9.06
C ILE A 276 13.17 17.40 -8.61
N LYS A 277 13.69 18.59 -8.88
CA LYS A 277 12.96 19.85 -8.65
C LYS A 277 12.17 20.17 -9.92
N MET A 278 10.85 19.97 -9.84
CA MET A 278 9.94 20.30 -10.94
C MET A 278 9.22 21.60 -10.65
N GLU A 279 8.85 22.33 -11.69
CA GLU A 279 7.91 23.44 -11.59
C GLU A 279 6.48 22.91 -11.70
N VAL A 280 5.63 23.32 -10.77
CA VAL A 280 4.24 22.89 -10.67
C VAL A 280 3.35 24.13 -10.84
N MET A 281 2.42 24.06 -11.78
CA MET A 281 1.40 25.11 -11.95
C MET A 281 0.28 24.91 -10.94
N PHE A 282 0.02 25.93 -10.14
CA PHE A 282 -1.07 25.95 -9.17
C PHE A 282 -1.70 27.32 -9.07
N SER A 283 -3.04 27.40 -9.21
CA SER A 283 -3.80 28.66 -9.15
C SER A 283 -3.27 29.77 -10.07
N GLY A 284 -2.82 29.40 -11.28
CA GLY A 284 -2.30 30.32 -12.28
C GLY A 284 -0.85 30.76 -12.10
N ASN A 285 -0.15 30.26 -11.08
CA ASN A 285 1.27 30.56 -10.80
C ASN A 285 2.13 29.30 -10.87
N TYR A 286 3.40 29.46 -11.23
CA TYR A 286 4.38 28.38 -11.20
C TYR A 286 5.14 28.39 -9.88
N PHE A 287 5.21 27.25 -9.22
CA PHE A 287 5.92 27.04 -7.97
C PHE A 287 6.95 25.93 -8.13
N LYS A 288 8.10 26.06 -7.51
CA LYS A 288 9.01 24.90 -7.37
C LYS A 288 8.38 23.86 -6.46
N SER A 289 8.54 22.59 -6.77
CA SER A 289 7.92 21.47 -6.06
C SER A 289 8.20 21.45 -4.54
N ASN A 290 9.33 22.04 -4.12
CA ASN A 290 9.70 22.20 -2.69
C ASN A 290 9.17 23.48 -2.03
N LEU A 291 8.50 24.37 -2.76
CA LEU A 291 7.96 25.65 -2.28
C LEU A 291 6.45 25.77 -2.53
N LEU A 292 5.74 24.65 -2.58
CA LEU A 292 4.30 24.63 -2.78
C LEU A 292 3.56 25.23 -1.60
N PRO A 293 2.51 26.04 -1.82
CA PRO A 293 1.71 26.62 -0.75
C PRO A 293 0.95 25.53 0.03
N PHE A 294 0.69 25.76 1.31
CA PHE A 294 -0.02 24.81 2.18
C PHE A 294 -1.39 24.40 1.63
N SER A 295 -2.06 25.28 0.88
CA SER A 295 -3.34 25.00 0.23
C SER A 295 -3.26 24.01 -0.93
N TYR A 296 -2.07 23.73 -1.47
CA TYR A 296 -1.89 22.88 -2.64
C TYR A 296 -2.49 21.48 -2.44
N LEU A 297 -2.03 20.77 -1.42
CA LEU A 297 -2.48 19.41 -1.15
C LEU A 297 -3.98 19.31 -0.81
N PRO A 298 -4.54 20.12 0.11
CA PRO A 298 -5.97 20.13 0.36
C PRO A 298 -6.82 20.42 -0.88
N THR A 299 -6.41 21.38 -1.70
CA THR A 299 -7.12 21.71 -2.95
C THR A 299 -7.16 20.52 -3.88
N TRP A 300 -6.00 19.86 -4.12
CA TRP A 300 -5.94 18.69 -4.98
C TRP A 300 -6.79 17.52 -4.47
N ILE A 301 -6.81 17.26 -3.16
CA ILE A 301 -7.66 16.24 -2.57
C ILE A 301 -9.14 16.54 -2.85
N ILE A 302 -9.57 17.79 -2.62
CA ILE A 302 -10.97 18.18 -2.79
C ILE A 302 -11.42 18.09 -4.24
N ILE A 303 -10.65 18.62 -5.18
CA ILE A 303 -11.06 18.64 -6.61
C ILE A 303 -10.92 17.28 -7.30
N SER A 304 -10.05 16.41 -6.81
CA SER A 304 -9.81 15.10 -7.43
C SER A 304 -10.63 13.97 -6.81
N THR A 305 -11.31 14.21 -5.69
CA THR A 305 -12.11 13.20 -5.00
C THR A 305 -13.60 13.42 -5.33
N PRO A 306 -14.35 12.36 -5.71
CA PRO A 306 -15.78 12.49 -5.95
C PRO A 306 -16.50 13.07 -4.73
N VAL A 307 -17.44 13.99 -4.96
CA VAL A 307 -18.15 14.74 -3.89
C VAL A 307 -18.81 13.82 -2.86
N ILE A 308 -19.36 12.70 -3.30
CA ILE A 308 -19.98 11.72 -2.40
C ILE A 308 -18.98 11.10 -1.42
N HIS A 309 -17.74 10.84 -1.84
CA HIS A 309 -16.67 10.35 -0.96
C HIS A 309 -16.29 11.41 0.07
N LEU A 310 -16.20 12.70 -0.34
CA LEU A 310 -15.92 13.80 0.58
C LEU A 310 -17.03 13.95 1.64
N ILE A 311 -18.31 13.86 1.23
CA ILE A 311 -19.44 13.93 2.16
C ILE A 311 -19.33 12.81 3.21
N PHE A 312 -19.14 11.56 2.78
CA PHE A 312 -19.02 10.43 3.72
C PHE A 312 -17.74 10.50 4.56
N PHE A 313 -16.65 11.00 4.01
CA PHE A 313 -15.42 11.22 4.77
C PHE A 313 -15.63 12.23 5.90
N PHE A 314 -16.22 13.39 5.62
CA PHE A 314 -16.45 14.41 6.65
C PHE A 314 -17.48 13.94 7.70
N LEU A 315 -18.55 13.29 7.28
CA LEU A 315 -19.54 12.72 8.21
C LEU A 315 -18.91 11.63 9.10
N GLY A 316 -18.14 10.71 8.50
CA GLY A 316 -17.44 9.66 9.24
C GLY A 316 -16.43 10.23 10.23
N SER A 317 -15.60 11.18 9.79
CA SER A 317 -14.61 11.87 10.62
C SER A 317 -15.27 12.61 11.79
N PHE A 318 -16.38 13.31 11.54
CA PHE A 318 -17.16 13.97 12.58
C PHE A 318 -17.65 12.99 13.67
N TYR A 319 -18.21 11.83 13.27
CA TYR A 319 -18.67 10.83 14.25
C TYR A 319 -17.51 10.19 15.02
N VAL A 320 -16.38 9.92 14.37
CA VAL A 320 -15.18 9.39 15.04
C VAL A 320 -14.64 10.40 16.03
N PHE A 321 -14.50 11.66 15.61
CA PHE A 321 -14.00 12.75 16.47
C PHE A 321 -14.91 13.03 17.66
N ARG A 322 -16.24 13.11 17.41
CA ARG A 322 -17.24 13.24 18.48
C ARG A 322 -17.12 12.11 19.50
N ARG A 323 -16.94 10.87 19.05
CA ARG A 323 -16.72 9.71 19.95
C ARG A 323 -15.47 9.86 20.80
N ILE A 324 -14.37 10.31 20.21
CA ILE A 324 -13.11 10.55 20.91
C ILE A 324 -13.32 11.65 21.97
N LEU A 325 -13.93 12.79 21.60
CA LEU A 325 -14.20 13.91 22.54
C LEU A 325 -15.06 13.47 23.71
N ILE A 326 -16.17 12.75 23.48
CA ILE A 326 -17.04 12.26 24.55
C ILE A 326 -16.26 11.38 25.54
N ARG A 327 -15.27 10.64 25.08
CA ARG A 327 -14.42 9.82 25.96
C ARG A 327 -13.45 10.64 26.78
N PHE A 328 -12.85 11.66 26.20
CA PHE A 328 -11.98 12.57 26.94
C PHE A 328 -12.76 13.34 28.02
N THR A 329 -14.00 13.73 27.75
CA THR A 329 -14.81 14.51 28.69
C THR A 329 -15.50 13.66 29.75
N ASN A 330 -15.78 12.37 29.48
CA ASN A 330 -16.48 11.46 30.41
C ASN A 330 -15.53 10.52 31.16
N ILE A 331 -14.28 10.89 31.36
CA ILE A 331 -13.35 10.15 32.22
C ILE A 331 -13.83 10.32 33.67
N LYS A 332 -14.49 9.29 34.23
CA LYS A 332 -14.78 9.23 35.64
C LYS A 332 -13.48 8.97 36.40
N GLU A 333 -13.32 9.60 37.56
CA GLU A 333 -12.11 9.56 38.40
C GLU A 333 -11.58 8.14 38.73
N ASN A 334 -12.39 7.10 38.57
CA ASN A 334 -12.03 5.70 38.83
C ASN A 334 -11.70 4.86 37.58
N ASN A 335 -11.64 5.43 36.40
CA ASN A 335 -11.31 4.68 35.21
C ASN A 335 -9.81 4.79 34.91
N ASN A 336 -9.10 3.68 34.94
CA ASN A 336 -7.72 3.58 34.49
C ASN A 336 -7.62 4.04 33.03
N PHE A 337 -6.50 4.65 32.65
CA PHE A 337 -6.19 5.07 31.27
C PHE A 337 -6.37 3.96 30.22
N SER A 338 -6.41 2.69 30.66
CA SER A 338 -6.73 1.51 29.85
C SER A 338 -8.14 1.52 29.25
N ASP A 339 -9.07 2.30 29.84
CA ASP A 339 -10.43 2.48 29.33
C ASP A 339 -10.56 3.41 28.12
N PHE A 340 -9.45 4.03 27.68
CA PHE A 340 -9.41 4.85 26.48
C PHE A 340 -9.91 4.06 25.25
N TRP A 341 -9.68 2.74 25.25
CA TRP A 341 -10.09 1.80 24.21
C TRP A 341 -11.03 0.74 24.75
N ARG A 342 -12.30 1.05 24.92
CA ARG A 342 -13.30 0.13 25.48
C ARG A 342 -13.57 -1.15 24.67
N GLY A 343 -12.93 -1.36 23.54
CA GLY A 343 -13.08 -2.57 22.75
C GLY A 343 -12.23 -2.63 21.49
N ASN A 344 -12.08 -3.83 20.96
CA ASN A 344 -11.30 -4.07 19.73
C ASN A 344 -11.84 -3.31 18.52
N LYS A 345 -13.16 -3.05 18.46
CA LYS A 345 -13.77 -2.27 17.37
C LYS A 345 -13.28 -0.83 17.35
N GLU A 346 -13.09 -0.23 18.50
CA GLU A 346 -12.69 1.18 18.64
C GLU A 346 -11.20 1.37 18.40
N LYS A 347 -10.38 0.37 18.75
CA LYS A 347 -8.96 0.33 18.34
C LYS A 347 -8.83 0.32 16.81
N LYS A 348 -9.67 -0.45 16.12
CA LYS A 348 -9.70 -0.51 14.67
C LYS A 348 -10.12 0.81 14.05
N ASP A 349 -11.12 1.51 14.61
CA ASP A 349 -11.53 2.83 14.14
C ASP A 349 -10.41 3.85 14.24
N PHE A 350 -9.72 3.88 15.38
CA PHE A 350 -8.58 4.79 15.56
C PHE A 350 -7.45 4.47 14.58
N TYR A 351 -7.16 3.19 14.36
CA TYR A 351 -6.11 2.79 13.44
C TYR A 351 -6.44 3.20 12.00
N ILE A 352 -7.69 2.99 11.57
CA ILE A 352 -8.16 3.44 10.27
C ILE A 352 -8.04 4.96 10.17
N PHE A 353 -8.54 5.69 11.17
CA PHE A 353 -8.46 7.15 11.18
C PHE A 353 -7.01 7.64 11.15
N PHE A 354 -6.12 7.05 11.93
CA PHE A 354 -4.71 7.42 11.96
C PHE A 354 -4.01 7.10 10.64
N SER A 355 -4.33 5.97 10.00
CA SER A 355 -3.75 5.62 8.70
C SER A 355 -4.22 6.52 7.54
N PHE A 356 -5.33 7.25 7.70
CA PHE A 356 -5.77 8.27 6.75
C PHE A 356 -5.12 9.65 6.99
N LEU A 357 -4.52 9.87 8.16
CA LEU A 357 -3.81 11.12 8.48
C LEU A 357 -2.34 11.11 8.04
N ILE A 358 -1.82 9.94 7.70
CA ILE A 358 -0.49 9.71 7.12
C ILE A 358 -0.58 9.79 5.59
#